data_668f2094ae866a854c8fd885ccea42e9
#
_entry.id   668f2094ae866a854c8fd885ccea42e9
#
_cell.length_a   1.000
_cell.length_b   1.000
_cell.length_c   1.000
_cell.angle_alpha   90.00
_cell.angle_beta   90.00
_cell.angle_gamma   90.00
#
_symmetry.space_group_name_H-M   'P 1'
#
loop_
_entity.id
_entity.type
_entity.pdbx_description
1 polymer ?
#
loop_
_entity_poly.entity_id
_entity_poly.type
_entity_poly.pdbx_seq_one_letter_code
_entity_poly.pdbx_strand_id
1 'polypeptide(L)'
;MFVRGAKQEDAQALYTLCCEQAAHALPREIFEAVFSGLLRDSRRRLSVALEEGHIVGYADLQLNLTLARCEMIAVLLDFYVSEPMRGRGIGTGLMISLARQAQSIGCTGLEAGCQRVNVRGQEFLERHGFVRSQHLFSRCLHPSRQTGNSPDEKSR
;
A
#
# COMPACT_ATOMS: atom_id res chain seq x y z
N MET A 1 -4.64 16.39 10.71
CA MET A 1 -4.02 15.37 9.83
C MET A 1 -3.21 16.04 8.73
N PHE A 2 -2.00 15.55 8.45
CA PHE A 2 -1.09 16.04 7.40
C PHE A 2 -0.47 14.83 6.67
N VAL A 3 -0.33 14.91 5.33
CA VAL A 3 0.29 13.85 4.51
C VAL A 3 1.51 14.41 3.79
N ARG A 4 2.62 13.70 3.86
CA ARG A 4 3.88 14.05 3.17
C ARG A 4 4.61 12.81 2.67
N GLY A 5 5.60 13.01 1.83
CA GLY A 5 6.56 11.95 1.49
C GLY A 5 7.31 11.45 2.72
N ALA A 6 7.61 10.17 2.75
CA ALA A 6 8.44 9.56 3.79
C ALA A 6 9.89 10.04 3.68
N LYS A 7 10.57 10.10 4.83
CA LYS A 7 11.97 10.48 4.97
C LYS A 7 12.74 9.40 5.73
N GLN A 8 14.07 9.45 5.67
CA GLN A 8 14.92 8.49 6.37
C GLN A 8 14.65 8.43 7.89
N GLU A 9 14.33 9.57 8.49
CA GLU A 9 14.01 9.70 9.93
C GLU A 9 12.71 8.97 10.33
N ASP A 10 11.85 8.64 9.37
CA ASP A 10 10.57 7.94 9.62
C ASP A 10 10.73 6.42 9.79
N ALA A 11 11.94 5.88 9.61
CA ALA A 11 12.19 4.44 9.57
C ALA A 11 11.63 3.69 10.79
N GLN A 12 11.81 4.24 12.00
CA GLN A 12 11.33 3.58 13.23
C GLN A 12 9.80 3.53 13.30
N ALA A 13 9.13 4.64 12.99
CA ALA A 13 7.67 4.70 13.01
C ALA A 13 7.06 3.78 11.93
N LEU A 14 7.63 3.79 10.72
CA LEU A 14 7.21 2.91 9.64
C LEU A 14 7.46 1.43 9.95
N TYR A 15 8.60 1.09 10.56
CA TYR A 15 8.85 -0.28 11.03
C TYR A 15 7.75 -0.77 11.97
N THR A 16 7.36 0.06 12.94
CA THR A 16 6.28 -0.27 13.88
C THR A 16 4.96 -0.53 13.13
N LEU A 17 4.56 0.37 12.23
CA LEU A 17 3.32 0.22 11.46
C LEU A 17 3.35 -1.00 10.53
N CYS A 18 4.50 -1.30 9.91
CA CYS A 18 4.65 -2.49 9.08
C CYS A 18 4.55 -3.80 9.90
N CYS A 19 5.09 -3.82 11.12
CA CYS A 19 4.94 -4.95 12.05
C CYS A 19 3.48 -5.11 12.51
N GLU A 20 2.77 -4.00 12.78
CA GLU A 20 1.33 -4.04 13.07
C GLU A 20 0.53 -4.62 11.91
N GLN A 21 0.79 -4.17 10.68
CA GLN A 21 0.12 -4.67 9.46
C GLN A 21 0.39 -6.16 9.22
N ALA A 22 1.64 -6.59 9.43
CA ALA A 22 2.05 -7.99 9.27
C ALA A 22 1.57 -8.89 10.40
N ALA A 23 1.13 -8.33 11.53
CA ALA A 23 0.79 -9.03 12.78
C ALA A 23 1.95 -9.85 13.39
N HIS A 24 3.20 -9.51 13.04
CA HIS A 24 4.43 -10.10 13.60
C HIS A 24 5.62 -9.16 13.39
N ALA A 25 6.69 -9.38 14.15
CA ALA A 25 7.92 -8.62 13.97
C ALA A 25 8.59 -8.97 12.63
N LEU A 26 8.89 -7.94 11.84
CA LEU A 26 9.64 -8.09 10.59
C LEU A 26 11.15 -8.14 10.88
N PRO A 27 11.96 -8.83 10.05
CA PRO A 27 13.40 -8.79 10.15
C PRO A 27 13.93 -7.37 9.94
N ARG A 28 14.48 -6.77 11.00
CA ARG A 28 14.85 -5.35 11.06
C ARG A 28 15.81 -4.94 9.93
N GLU A 29 16.87 -5.70 9.74
CA GLU A 29 17.88 -5.42 8.71
C GLU A 29 17.30 -5.45 7.30
N ILE A 30 16.40 -6.41 7.03
CA ILE A 30 15.71 -6.51 5.73
C ILE A 30 14.78 -5.31 5.53
N PHE A 31 14.01 -4.94 6.57
CA PHE A 31 13.16 -3.76 6.51
C PHE A 31 13.96 -2.50 6.19
N GLU A 32 15.07 -2.25 6.87
CA GLU A 32 15.90 -1.06 6.66
C GLU A 32 16.51 -1.01 5.25
N ALA A 33 16.95 -2.16 4.73
CA ALA A 33 17.45 -2.25 3.36
C ALA A 33 16.36 -1.95 2.33
N VAL A 34 15.16 -2.53 2.50
CA VAL A 34 14.00 -2.29 1.63
C VAL A 34 13.57 -0.83 1.72
N PHE A 35 13.38 -0.30 2.92
CA PHE A 35 12.97 1.09 3.14
C PHE A 35 13.92 2.09 2.50
N SER A 36 15.23 1.93 2.71
CA SER A 36 16.25 2.77 2.08
C SER A 36 16.26 2.65 0.55
N GLY A 37 15.95 1.47 0.02
CA GLY A 37 15.78 1.24 -1.41
C GLY A 37 14.57 1.99 -1.96
N LEU A 38 13.44 1.92 -1.27
CA LEU A 38 12.21 2.60 -1.66
C LEU A 38 12.35 4.12 -1.71
N LEU A 39 13.05 4.71 -0.74
CA LEU A 39 13.28 6.15 -0.73
C LEU A 39 14.15 6.64 -1.92
N ARG A 40 14.96 5.78 -2.50
CA ARG A 40 15.82 6.09 -3.65
C ARG A 40 15.20 5.74 -5.01
N ASP A 41 14.15 4.94 -5.04
CA ASP A 41 13.50 4.56 -6.29
C ASP A 41 12.57 5.69 -6.78
N SER A 42 12.95 6.33 -7.88
CA SER A 42 12.17 7.41 -8.50
C SER A 42 10.77 6.99 -8.96
N ARG A 43 10.52 5.69 -9.11
CA ARG A 43 9.20 5.13 -9.46
C ARG A 43 8.34 4.85 -8.23
N ARG A 44 8.84 5.08 -7.02
CA ARG A 44 8.10 4.85 -5.78
C ARG A 44 7.69 6.17 -5.14
N ARG A 45 6.55 6.16 -4.51
CA ARG A 45 6.02 7.29 -3.74
C ARG A 45 5.53 6.76 -2.40
N LEU A 46 6.46 6.68 -1.46
CA LEU A 46 6.13 6.31 -0.08
C LEU A 46 5.65 7.57 0.66
N SER A 47 4.42 7.55 1.11
CA SER A 47 3.78 8.66 1.82
C SER A 47 3.42 8.25 3.25
N VAL A 48 3.49 9.20 4.18
CA VAL A 48 3.09 9.02 5.58
C VAL A 48 1.98 10.00 5.95
N ALA A 49 1.04 9.53 6.77
CA ALA A 49 0.00 10.33 7.37
C ALA A 49 0.35 10.62 8.83
N LEU A 50 0.35 11.90 9.19
CA LEU A 50 0.65 12.37 10.54
C LEU A 50 -0.61 12.92 11.20
N GLU A 51 -0.80 12.58 12.46
CA GLU A 51 -1.78 13.16 13.36
C GLU A 51 -1.06 13.60 14.65
N GLU A 52 -1.24 14.86 15.04
CA GLU A 52 -0.55 15.44 16.23
C GLU A 52 0.97 15.22 16.23
N GLY A 53 1.60 15.26 15.05
CA GLY A 53 3.04 15.06 14.88
C GLY A 53 3.50 13.60 14.83
N HIS A 54 2.63 12.62 15.05
CA HIS A 54 2.96 11.21 15.01
C HIS A 54 2.53 10.57 13.70
N ILE A 55 3.37 9.69 13.16
CA ILE A 55 3.03 8.90 11.97
C ILE A 55 2.06 7.80 12.38
N VAL A 56 0.85 7.84 11.80
CA VAL A 56 -0.27 6.95 12.13
C VAL A 56 -0.76 6.11 10.96
N GLY A 57 -0.17 6.32 9.79
CA GLY A 57 -0.48 5.55 8.59
C GLY A 57 0.54 5.79 7.49
N TYR A 58 0.55 4.91 6.50
CA TYR A 58 1.42 5.04 5.34
C TYR A 58 0.80 4.42 4.10
N ALA A 59 1.33 4.79 2.96
CA ALA A 59 0.98 4.20 1.69
C ALA A 59 2.17 4.24 0.72
N ASP A 60 2.27 3.22 -0.12
CA ASP A 60 3.31 3.08 -1.11
C ASP A 60 2.73 2.92 -2.50
N LEU A 61 3.00 3.88 -3.38
CA LEU A 61 2.63 3.83 -4.79
C LEU A 61 3.83 3.46 -5.65
N GLN A 62 3.58 2.58 -6.60
CA GLN A 62 4.51 2.29 -7.70
C GLN A 62 3.98 2.90 -9.00
N LEU A 63 4.85 3.61 -9.71
CA LEU A 63 4.55 4.19 -11.03
C LEU A 63 4.96 3.22 -12.12
N ASN A 64 4.01 2.80 -12.95
CA ASN A 64 4.21 1.84 -14.01
C ASN A 64 3.86 2.43 -15.37
N LEU A 65 4.78 2.29 -16.33
CA LEU A 65 4.47 2.52 -17.74
C LEU A 65 3.88 1.24 -18.35
N THR A 66 2.75 1.38 -19.02
CA THR A 66 2.07 0.27 -19.68
C THR A 66 2.21 0.40 -21.20
N LEU A 67 2.94 -0.52 -21.82
CA LEU A 67 3.19 -0.47 -23.26
C LEU A 67 1.90 -0.59 -24.08
N ALA A 68 1.02 -1.52 -23.69
CA ALA A 68 -0.20 -1.80 -24.46
C ALA A 68 -1.21 -0.62 -24.47
N ARG A 69 -1.16 0.26 -23.43
CA ARG A 69 -2.04 1.44 -23.32
C ARG A 69 -1.30 2.74 -23.60
N CYS A 70 0.04 2.71 -23.69
CA CYS A 70 0.90 3.90 -23.79
C CYS A 70 0.62 4.92 -22.68
N GLU A 71 0.40 4.43 -21.46
CA GLU A 71 -0.01 5.21 -20.31
C GLU A 71 0.88 4.95 -19.10
N MET A 72 0.90 5.90 -18.19
CA MET A 72 1.44 5.72 -16.85
C MET A 72 0.29 5.51 -15.86
N ILE A 73 0.37 4.44 -15.08
CA ILE A 73 -0.56 4.13 -14.00
C ILE A 73 0.18 4.09 -12.67
N ALA A 74 -0.50 4.48 -11.60
CA ALA A 74 -0.02 4.26 -10.24
C ALA A 74 -0.65 2.99 -9.68
N VAL A 75 0.15 2.16 -9.01
CA VAL A 75 -0.32 0.95 -8.32
C VAL A 75 -0.09 1.12 -6.83
N LEU A 76 -1.13 1.02 -6.05
CA LEU A 76 -1.08 1.03 -4.59
C LEU A 76 -0.62 -0.35 -4.12
N LEU A 77 0.62 -0.44 -3.62
CA LEU A 77 1.22 -1.68 -3.14
C LEU A 77 0.93 -1.92 -1.67
N ASP A 78 1.08 -0.87 -0.85
CA ASP A 78 0.79 -0.90 0.57
C ASP A 78 -0.07 0.28 0.98
N PHE A 79 -1.00 0.02 1.91
CA PHE A 79 -1.86 1.04 2.50
C PHE A 79 -2.25 0.59 3.90
N TYR A 80 -1.85 1.36 4.90
CA TYR A 80 -2.14 1.02 6.28
C TYR A 80 -2.41 2.26 7.13
N VAL A 81 -3.37 2.14 8.03
CA VAL A 81 -3.63 3.09 9.11
C VAL A 81 -3.69 2.29 10.40
N SER A 82 -2.92 2.72 11.41
CA SER A 82 -2.87 2.10 12.73
C SER A 82 -4.27 1.92 13.30
N GLU A 83 -4.54 0.77 13.89
CA GLU A 83 -5.89 0.37 14.29
C GLU A 83 -6.59 1.38 15.20
N PRO A 84 -5.94 1.93 16.25
CA PRO A 84 -6.56 2.93 17.12
C PRO A 84 -6.95 4.23 16.42
N MET A 85 -6.39 4.47 15.24
CA MET A 85 -6.58 5.70 14.47
C MET A 85 -7.57 5.56 13.32
N ARG A 86 -8.14 4.38 13.13
CA ARG A 86 -9.17 4.12 12.12
C ARG A 86 -10.49 4.82 12.47
N GLY A 87 -11.32 5.08 11.46
CA GLY A 87 -12.61 5.77 11.64
C GLY A 87 -12.51 7.29 11.80
N ARG A 88 -11.31 7.87 11.81
CA ARG A 88 -11.05 9.31 11.97
C ARG A 88 -10.80 10.06 10.64
N GLY A 89 -11.09 9.43 9.51
CA GLY A 89 -10.87 10.05 8.20
C GLY A 89 -9.43 10.02 7.69
N ILE A 90 -8.47 9.46 8.44
CA ILE A 90 -7.04 9.42 8.08
C ILE A 90 -6.83 8.66 6.78
N GLY A 91 -7.42 7.48 6.63
CA GLY A 91 -7.34 6.71 5.40
C GLY A 91 -7.90 7.47 4.18
N THR A 92 -9.04 8.14 4.35
CA THR A 92 -9.64 8.98 3.30
C THR A 92 -8.70 10.11 2.88
N GLY A 93 -8.15 10.83 3.84
CA GLY A 93 -7.20 11.91 3.54
C GLY A 93 -5.92 11.41 2.88
N LEU A 94 -5.39 10.26 3.31
CA LEU A 94 -4.23 9.62 2.68
C LEU A 94 -4.57 9.24 1.23
N MET A 95 -5.70 8.58 0.97
CA MET A 95 -6.14 8.19 -0.38
C MET A 95 -6.32 9.40 -1.31
N ILE A 96 -6.94 10.48 -0.83
CA ILE A 96 -7.09 11.72 -1.60
C ILE A 96 -5.72 12.31 -1.96
N SER A 97 -4.78 12.32 -1.01
CA SER A 97 -3.42 12.79 -1.25
C SER A 97 -2.71 11.97 -2.32
N LEU A 98 -2.82 10.63 -2.26
CA LEU A 98 -2.22 9.73 -3.23
C LEU A 98 -2.79 9.92 -4.64
N ALA A 99 -4.13 10.04 -4.76
CA ALA A 99 -4.79 10.28 -6.03
C ALA A 99 -4.31 11.60 -6.67
N ARG A 100 -4.20 12.66 -5.88
CA ARG A 100 -3.65 13.95 -6.34
C ARG A 100 -2.19 13.85 -6.77
N GLN A 101 -1.36 13.12 -6.01
CA GLN A 101 0.03 12.87 -6.38
C GLN A 101 0.13 12.11 -7.71
N ALA A 102 -0.63 11.03 -7.89
CA ALA A 102 -0.66 10.26 -9.12
C ALA A 102 -1.07 11.13 -10.32
N GLN A 103 -2.13 11.94 -10.17
CA GLN A 103 -2.57 12.88 -11.20
C GLN A 103 -1.51 13.92 -11.54
N SER A 104 -0.85 14.51 -10.55
CA SER A 104 0.19 15.53 -10.77
C SER A 104 1.42 15.00 -11.51
N ILE A 105 1.68 13.70 -11.41
CA ILE A 105 2.78 13.01 -12.12
C ILE A 105 2.35 12.64 -13.55
N GLY A 106 1.05 12.70 -13.87
CA GLY A 106 0.51 12.34 -15.18
C GLY A 106 -0.01 10.90 -15.27
N CYS A 107 -0.27 10.24 -14.13
CA CYS A 107 -0.94 8.93 -14.17
C CYS A 107 -2.39 9.07 -14.62
N THR A 108 -2.81 8.18 -15.50
CA THR A 108 -4.19 8.11 -16.01
C THR A 108 -5.08 7.19 -15.18
N GLY A 109 -4.48 6.34 -14.33
CA GLY A 109 -5.19 5.42 -13.46
C GLY A 109 -4.48 5.18 -12.14
N LEU A 110 -5.26 4.79 -11.14
CA LEU A 110 -4.80 4.30 -9.83
C LEU A 110 -5.40 2.91 -9.62
N GLU A 111 -4.55 1.91 -9.50
CA GLU A 111 -4.94 0.52 -9.27
C GLU A 111 -4.56 0.09 -7.86
N ALA A 112 -5.36 -0.79 -7.25
CA ALA A 112 -5.10 -1.34 -5.93
C ALA A 112 -5.47 -2.82 -5.88
N GLY A 113 -4.58 -3.64 -5.31
CA GLY A 113 -4.89 -5.02 -4.94
C GLY A 113 -5.50 -5.09 -3.53
N CYS A 114 -6.55 -5.90 -3.37
CA CYS A 114 -7.12 -6.16 -2.06
C CYS A 114 -7.44 -7.66 -1.93
N GLN A 115 -7.07 -8.25 -0.80
CA GLN A 115 -7.37 -9.66 -0.54
C GLN A 115 -8.89 -9.87 -0.46
N ARG A 116 -9.37 -11.00 -0.99
CA ARG A 116 -10.81 -11.34 -1.01
C ARG A 116 -11.43 -11.37 0.39
N VAL A 117 -10.67 -11.77 1.40
CA VAL A 117 -11.13 -11.84 2.79
C VAL A 117 -11.15 -10.47 3.50
N ASN A 118 -10.48 -9.46 2.94
CA ASN A 118 -10.45 -8.11 3.51
C ASN A 118 -11.65 -7.28 3.03
N VAL A 119 -12.84 -7.61 3.53
CA VAL A 119 -14.09 -6.93 3.17
C VAL A 119 -14.03 -5.42 3.45
N ARG A 120 -13.48 -5.02 4.60
CA ARG A 120 -13.35 -3.59 4.95
C ARG A 120 -12.47 -2.82 3.97
N GLY A 121 -11.37 -3.44 3.51
CA GLY A 121 -10.49 -2.85 2.51
C GLY A 121 -11.19 -2.69 1.15
N GLN A 122 -11.98 -3.69 0.74
CA GLN A 122 -12.77 -3.62 -0.50
C GLN A 122 -13.81 -2.51 -0.45
N GLU A 123 -14.61 -2.43 0.63
CA GLU A 123 -15.58 -1.36 0.84
C GLU A 123 -14.93 0.03 0.89
N PHE A 124 -13.74 0.14 1.48
CA PHE A 124 -12.97 1.38 1.51
C PHE A 124 -12.57 1.81 0.08
N LEU A 125 -12.04 0.90 -0.72
CA LEU A 125 -11.67 1.19 -2.11
C LEU A 125 -12.88 1.59 -2.95
N GLU A 126 -14.00 0.86 -2.85
CA GLU A 126 -15.23 1.15 -3.58
C GLU A 126 -15.79 2.55 -3.22
N ARG A 127 -15.77 2.93 -1.94
CA ARG A 127 -16.15 4.30 -1.51
C ARG A 127 -15.25 5.40 -2.06
N HIS A 128 -14.02 5.06 -2.46
CA HIS A 128 -13.07 5.99 -3.09
C HIS A 128 -13.05 5.89 -4.61
N GLY A 129 -14.10 5.30 -5.21
CA GLY A 129 -14.28 5.26 -6.66
C GLY A 129 -13.53 4.14 -7.38
N PHE A 130 -12.93 3.19 -6.66
CA PHE A 130 -12.36 2.02 -7.30
C PHE A 130 -13.46 1.06 -7.72
N VAL A 131 -13.30 0.49 -8.90
CA VAL A 131 -14.19 -0.56 -9.42
C VAL A 131 -13.42 -1.87 -9.57
N ARG A 132 -14.08 -2.98 -9.35
CA ARG A 132 -13.47 -4.31 -9.56
C ARG A 132 -13.28 -4.55 -11.05
N SER A 133 -12.05 -4.54 -11.53
CA SER A 133 -11.75 -4.62 -12.96
C SER A 133 -10.89 -5.83 -13.35
N GLN A 134 -10.16 -6.41 -12.40
CA GLN A 134 -9.17 -7.45 -12.69
C GLN A 134 -9.12 -8.51 -11.59
N HIS A 135 -8.65 -9.71 -11.96
CA HIS A 135 -8.28 -10.76 -11.02
C HIS A 135 -6.75 -10.79 -10.88
N LEU A 136 -6.25 -10.73 -9.65
CA LEU A 136 -4.84 -10.90 -9.36
C LEU A 136 -4.53 -12.38 -9.17
N PHE A 137 -3.58 -12.90 -9.97
CA PHE A 137 -3.04 -14.26 -9.81
C PHE A 137 -1.62 -14.15 -9.26
N SER A 138 -1.30 -14.94 -8.25
CA SER A 138 0.05 -14.99 -7.67
C SER A 138 0.61 -16.41 -7.72
N ARG A 139 1.93 -16.51 -7.97
CA ARG A 139 2.67 -17.77 -7.92
C ARG A 139 3.87 -17.60 -6.99
N CYS A 140 3.97 -18.45 -5.97
CA CYS A 140 5.16 -18.48 -5.14
C CYS A 140 6.33 -19.07 -5.93
N LEU A 141 7.45 -18.34 -5.99
CA LEU A 141 8.67 -18.75 -6.67
C LEU A 141 9.69 -19.38 -5.72
N HIS A 142 9.45 -19.29 -4.41
CA HIS A 142 10.38 -19.81 -3.38
C HIS A 142 9.73 -20.97 -2.62
N PRO A 143 10.27 -22.18 -2.67
CA PRO A 143 9.64 -23.37 -2.07
C PRO A 143 9.47 -23.29 -0.54
N SER A 144 10.26 -22.47 0.17
CA SER A 144 10.18 -22.27 1.61
C SER A 144 9.17 -21.21 2.07
N ARG A 145 8.49 -20.52 1.16
CA ARG A 145 7.45 -19.54 1.46
C ARG A 145 6.06 -19.99 0.96
N GLN A 146 5.68 -21.22 1.24
CA GLN A 146 4.29 -21.62 1.17
C GLN A 146 3.59 -21.01 2.39
N THR A 147 3.25 -19.73 2.28
CA THR A 147 2.28 -19.11 3.17
C THR A 147 0.94 -19.80 2.92
N GLY A 148 0.38 -20.38 3.98
CA GLY A 148 -0.90 -21.06 3.95
C GLY A 148 -2.02 -20.18 3.39
N ASN A 149 -2.32 -20.39 2.14
CA ASN A 149 -3.59 -20.09 1.51
C ASN A 149 -3.73 -21.07 0.33
N SER A 150 -4.06 -22.31 0.64
CA SER A 150 -4.67 -23.20 -0.35
C SER A 150 -6.00 -22.58 -0.73
N PRO A 151 -6.28 -22.33 -2.02
CA PRO A 151 -7.62 -22.00 -2.43
C PRO A 151 -8.49 -23.23 -2.17
N ASP A 152 -9.64 -23.01 -1.53
CA ASP A 152 -10.66 -24.02 -1.26
C ASP A 152 -10.89 -24.95 -2.46
N GLU A 153 -10.46 -26.19 -2.33
CA GLU A 153 -11.06 -27.31 -3.01
C GLU A 153 -12.47 -27.53 -2.45
N LYS A 154 -13.44 -26.86 -3.05
CA LYS A 154 -14.85 -27.30 -2.99
C LYS A 154 -15.66 -26.54 -4.04
N SER A 155 -15.77 -27.11 -5.21
CA SER A 155 -16.97 -27.07 -6.04
C SER A 155 -16.90 -28.22 -7.02
N ARG A 156 -17.39 -29.33 -6.56
CA ARG A 156 -18.03 -30.33 -7.45
C ARG A 156 -19.49 -29.96 -7.64
#